data_fa01f516579010ea5ee207d1767f5768
#
_entry.id   fa01f516579010ea5ee207d1767f5768
#
_cell.length_a   1.000
_cell.length_b   1.000
_cell.length_c   1.000
_cell.angle_alpha   90.00
_cell.angle_beta   90.00
_cell.angle_gamma   90.00
#
_symmetry.space_group_name_H-M   'P 1'
#
loop_
_entity.id
_entity.type
_entity.pdbx_description
1 polymer ?
#
loop_
_entity_poly.entity_id
_entity_poly.type
_entity_poly.pdbx_seq_one_letter_code
_entity_poly.pdbx_strand_id
1 'polypeptide(L)'
;ATLADLDSIVPANYEAIQLTKPGSSVANIDAKKYFLHNLFAAMLVPSGNDAAYVVADYCGSILSPQAKNSQERINVFMEHLNNYLQNQGYENTILYDPSGYDVNALTTVSDLKSVSTHLLEKQWFRDIVSKSNYTATLPDGSTQTWRNTNTFLDQTSEYYNENVKGIKTGS
;
A
#
# COMPACT_ATOMS: atom_id res chain seq x y z
N ALA A 1 8.52 1.94 -6.50
CA ALA A 1 8.72 2.33 -7.90
C ALA A 1 10.15 2.06 -8.43
N THR A 2 11.13 1.85 -7.57
CA THR A 2 12.49 1.48 -7.99
C THR A 2 12.68 -0.02 -8.19
N LEU A 3 11.83 -0.86 -7.58
CA LEU A 3 11.91 -2.32 -7.66
C LEU A 3 11.07 -2.91 -8.80
N ALA A 4 9.98 -2.25 -9.20
CA ALA A 4 9.06 -2.75 -10.22
C ALA A 4 8.34 -1.61 -10.92
N ASP A 5 7.94 -1.85 -12.17
CA ASP A 5 7.09 -0.95 -12.95
C ASP A 5 5.67 -0.95 -12.38
N LEU A 6 4.97 0.20 -12.42
CA LEU A 6 3.59 0.34 -11.97
C LEU A 6 2.60 -0.51 -12.77
N ASP A 7 2.92 -0.79 -14.04
CA ASP A 7 2.12 -1.62 -14.93
C ASP A 7 2.50 -3.11 -14.88
N SER A 8 3.43 -3.49 -13.99
CA SER A 8 3.75 -4.89 -13.75
C SER A 8 2.50 -5.67 -13.33
N ILE A 9 2.33 -6.87 -13.92
CA ILE A 9 1.26 -7.79 -13.53
C ILE A 9 1.71 -8.60 -12.32
N VAL A 10 1.04 -8.42 -11.20
CA VAL A 10 1.31 -9.04 -9.91
C VAL A 10 0.32 -10.17 -9.67
N PRO A 11 0.76 -11.43 -9.52
CA PRO A 11 -0.11 -12.48 -9.02
C PRO A 11 -0.34 -12.25 -7.51
N ALA A 12 -1.59 -12.02 -7.11
CA ALA A 12 -1.94 -11.94 -5.70
C ALA A 12 -1.90 -13.37 -5.11
N ASN A 13 -0.84 -13.64 -4.36
CA ASN A 13 -0.64 -14.95 -3.76
C ASN A 13 -1.58 -15.12 -2.56
N TYR A 14 -2.35 -16.21 -2.57
CA TYR A 14 -3.27 -16.54 -1.48
C TYR A 14 -2.57 -16.62 -0.12
N GLU A 15 -1.35 -17.18 -0.07
CA GLU A 15 -0.55 -17.27 1.14
C GLU A 15 -0.25 -15.86 1.72
N ALA A 16 0.10 -14.87 0.87
CA ALA A 16 0.32 -13.50 1.30
C ALA A 16 -0.96 -12.86 1.85
N ILE A 17 -2.10 -13.07 1.18
CA ILE A 17 -3.41 -12.57 1.62
C ILE A 17 -3.75 -13.12 3.02
N GLN A 18 -3.48 -14.40 3.28
CA GLN A 18 -3.77 -15.05 4.57
C GLN A 18 -2.91 -14.54 5.73
N LEU A 19 -1.80 -13.84 5.48
CA LEU A 19 -0.99 -13.20 6.53
C LEU A 19 -1.61 -11.90 7.05
N THR A 20 -2.65 -11.40 6.40
CA THR A 20 -3.40 -10.22 6.87
C THR A 20 -4.03 -10.49 8.24
N LYS A 21 -3.83 -9.56 9.17
CA LYS A 21 -4.35 -9.71 10.53
C LYS A 21 -5.88 -9.67 10.56
N PRO A 22 -6.53 -10.64 11.22
CA PRO A 22 -7.98 -10.64 11.39
C PRO A 22 -8.49 -9.34 12.03
N GLY A 23 -9.60 -8.80 11.50
CA GLY A 23 -10.22 -7.57 11.99
C GLY A 23 -9.57 -6.27 11.51
N SER A 24 -8.48 -6.35 10.73
CA SER A 24 -7.90 -5.17 10.08
C SER A 24 -8.65 -4.82 8.80
N SER A 25 -8.48 -3.56 8.31
CA SER A 25 -9.09 -3.12 7.05
C SER A 25 -8.57 -3.92 5.86
N VAL A 26 -9.46 -4.33 4.96
CA VAL A 26 -9.11 -5.08 3.75
C VAL A 26 -9.73 -4.46 2.51
N ALA A 27 -9.05 -4.59 1.38
CA ALA A 27 -9.55 -4.23 0.07
C ALA A 27 -10.33 -5.37 -0.62
N ASN A 28 -10.41 -6.53 0.02
CA ASN A 28 -10.95 -7.79 -0.50
C ASN A 28 -10.22 -8.21 -1.78
N ILE A 29 -8.90 -8.35 -1.65
CA ILE A 29 -8.06 -8.87 -2.72
C ILE A 29 -8.27 -10.37 -2.86
N ASP A 30 -8.66 -10.81 -4.06
CA ASP A 30 -8.74 -12.21 -4.44
C ASP A 30 -7.39 -12.73 -4.95
N ALA A 31 -7.22 -14.07 -4.97
CA ALA A 31 -6.06 -14.73 -5.58
C ALA A 31 -6.09 -14.67 -7.12
N LYS A 32 -6.01 -13.45 -7.66
CA LYS A 32 -6.04 -13.11 -9.09
C LYS A 32 -4.77 -12.36 -9.49
N LYS A 33 -4.74 -11.88 -10.72
CA LYS A 33 -3.69 -10.97 -11.20
C LYS A 33 -4.17 -9.52 -11.14
N TYR A 34 -3.30 -8.63 -10.67
CA TYR A 34 -3.53 -7.19 -10.59
C TYR A 34 -2.38 -6.45 -11.27
N PHE A 35 -2.64 -5.24 -11.76
CA PHE A 35 -1.54 -4.32 -12.03
C PHE A 35 -1.02 -3.76 -10.70
N LEU A 36 0.29 -3.51 -10.60
CA LEU A 36 0.90 -3.01 -9.35
C LEU A 36 0.28 -1.68 -8.89
N HIS A 37 -0.02 -0.77 -9.83
CA HIS A 37 -0.71 0.49 -9.50
C HIS A 37 -2.12 0.27 -8.90
N ASN A 38 -2.83 -0.79 -9.31
CA ASN A 38 -4.12 -1.15 -8.72
C ASN A 38 -3.98 -1.67 -7.28
N LEU A 39 -2.91 -2.42 -6.99
CA LEU A 39 -2.63 -2.84 -5.61
C LEU A 39 -2.23 -1.65 -4.72
N PHE A 40 -1.51 -0.66 -5.25
CA PHE A 40 -1.29 0.59 -4.52
C PHE A 40 -2.60 1.34 -4.27
N ALA A 41 -3.52 1.38 -5.23
CA ALA A 41 -4.84 1.97 -5.02
C ALA A 41 -5.64 1.18 -3.95
N ALA A 42 -5.62 -0.15 -3.99
CA ALA A 42 -6.25 -1.02 -3.00
C ALA A 42 -5.68 -0.82 -1.58
N MET A 43 -4.38 -0.55 -1.48
CA MET A 43 -3.72 -0.24 -0.21
C MET A 43 -4.06 1.16 0.31
N LEU A 44 -4.09 2.16 -0.56
CA LEU A 44 -4.17 3.58 -0.18
C LEU A 44 -5.61 4.09 -0.04
N VAL A 45 -6.54 3.63 -0.87
CA VAL A 45 -7.92 4.14 -0.95
C VAL A 45 -8.80 3.52 0.16
N PRO A 46 -9.05 2.19 0.20
CA PRO A 46 -9.83 1.57 1.27
C PRO A 46 -8.98 1.19 2.48
N SER A 47 -7.68 1.51 2.49
CA SER A 47 -6.76 1.07 3.54
C SER A 47 -6.58 -0.46 3.60
N GLY A 48 -6.46 -1.11 2.42
CA GLY A 48 -6.37 -2.57 2.32
C GLY A 48 -5.04 -3.13 2.82
N ASN A 49 -5.05 -3.78 3.98
CA ASN A 49 -3.87 -4.45 4.53
C ASN A 49 -3.51 -5.70 3.72
N ASP A 50 -4.51 -6.42 3.20
CA ASP A 50 -4.34 -7.53 2.26
C ASP A 50 -3.54 -7.12 1.01
N ALA A 51 -3.84 -5.96 0.43
CA ALA A 51 -3.08 -5.42 -0.68
C ALA A 51 -1.63 -5.10 -0.30
N ALA A 52 -1.39 -4.58 0.91
CA ALA A 52 -0.04 -4.28 1.39
C ALA A 52 0.82 -5.56 1.50
N TYR A 53 0.24 -6.66 2.02
CA TYR A 53 0.91 -7.96 2.09
C TYR A 53 1.21 -8.52 0.69
N VAL A 54 0.29 -8.39 -0.27
CA VAL A 54 0.52 -8.82 -1.66
C VAL A 54 1.63 -8.01 -2.33
N VAL A 55 1.68 -6.69 -2.13
CA VAL A 55 2.76 -5.84 -2.65
C VAL A 55 4.10 -6.24 -2.04
N ALA A 56 4.15 -6.48 -0.73
CA ALA A 56 5.36 -6.90 -0.04
C ALA A 56 5.86 -8.27 -0.51
N ASP A 57 4.96 -9.24 -0.68
CA ASP A 57 5.28 -10.57 -1.22
C ASP A 57 5.87 -10.48 -2.63
N TYR A 58 5.23 -9.70 -3.52
CA TYR A 58 5.71 -9.50 -4.88
C TYR A 58 7.09 -8.82 -4.91
N CYS A 59 7.28 -7.73 -4.19
CA CYS A 59 8.57 -7.04 -4.12
C CYS A 59 9.66 -7.94 -3.51
N GLY A 60 9.31 -8.70 -2.48
CA GLY A 60 10.21 -9.67 -1.85
C GLY A 60 10.61 -10.80 -2.81
N SER A 61 9.71 -11.24 -3.70
CA SER A 61 10.04 -12.24 -4.72
C SER A 61 11.05 -11.74 -5.76
N ILE A 62 11.05 -10.44 -6.04
CA ILE A 62 12.06 -9.80 -6.91
C ILE A 62 13.40 -9.72 -6.20
N LEU A 63 13.41 -9.36 -4.91
CA LEU A 63 14.62 -9.21 -4.11
C LEU A 63 15.28 -10.56 -3.79
N SER A 64 14.47 -11.61 -3.59
CA SER A 64 14.92 -12.95 -3.24
C SER A 64 14.13 -14.02 -4.02
N PRO A 65 14.52 -14.28 -5.28
CA PRO A 65 13.85 -15.31 -6.11
C PRO A 65 13.89 -16.73 -5.52
N GLN A 66 14.82 -17.00 -4.61
CA GLN A 66 14.98 -18.28 -3.92
C GLN A 66 14.08 -18.45 -2.69
N ALA A 67 13.40 -17.40 -2.23
CA ALA A 67 12.50 -17.46 -1.07
C ALA A 67 11.35 -18.44 -1.33
N LYS A 68 11.11 -19.33 -0.37
CA LYS A 68 10.25 -20.51 -0.56
C LYS A 68 8.76 -20.23 -0.35
N ASN A 69 8.43 -19.21 0.41
CA ASN A 69 7.06 -18.88 0.81
C ASN A 69 6.86 -17.37 0.96
N SER A 70 5.61 -16.92 1.10
CA SER A 70 5.28 -15.51 1.23
C SER A 70 5.88 -14.87 2.48
N GLN A 71 5.98 -15.60 3.58
CA GLN A 71 6.56 -15.05 4.82
C GLN A 71 8.05 -14.71 4.63
N GLU A 72 8.81 -15.58 3.98
CA GLU A 72 10.23 -15.31 3.69
C GLU A 72 10.38 -14.10 2.75
N ARG A 73 9.58 -14.00 1.70
CA ARG A 73 9.59 -12.86 0.77
C ARG A 73 9.25 -11.56 1.46
N ILE A 74 8.22 -11.55 2.29
CA ILE A 74 7.81 -10.36 3.06
C ILE A 74 8.91 -9.94 4.05
N ASN A 75 9.55 -10.87 4.73
CA ASN A 75 10.67 -10.55 5.63
C ASN A 75 11.83 -9.87 4.88
N VAL A 76 12.21 -10.39 3.71
CA VAL A 76 13.24 -9.78 2.86
C VAL A 76 12.82 -8.37 2.39
N PHE A 77 11.56 -8.20 2.02
CA PHE A 77 11.03 -6.88 1.65
C PHE A 77 11.07 -5.89 2.81
N MET A 78 10.65 -6.29 4.01
CA MET A 78 10.65 -5.43 5.20
C MET A 78 12.07 -5.01 5.61
N GLU A 79 13.03 -5.93 5.55
CA GLU A 79 14.43 -5.61 5.77
C GLU A 79 14.93 -4.58 4.75
N HIS A 80 14.66 -4.82 3.46
CA HIS A 80 15.01 -3.89 2.40
C HIS A 80 14.35 -2.51 2.58
N LEU A 81 13.07 -2.47 2.97
CA LEU A 81 12.33 -1.23 3.21
C LEU A 81 12.94 -0.43 4.36
N ASN A 82 13.23 -1.07 5.50
CA ASN A 82 13.84 -0.40 6.64
C ASN A 82 15.24 0.12 6.29
N ASN A 83 16.06 -0.66 5.58
CA ASN A 83 17.37 -0.21 5.11
C ASN A 83 17.24 0.98 4.13
N TYR A 84 16.23 0.96 3.25
CA TYR A 84 15.95 2.08 2.37
C TYR A 84 15.56 3.34 3.16
N LEU A 85 14.69 3.24 4.16
CA LEU A 85 14.27 4.36 5.01
C LEU A 85 15.47 4.97 5.74
N GLN A 86 16.33 4.15 6.34
CA GLN A 86 17.56 4.60 6.99
C GLN A 86 18.48 5.35 6.02
N ASN A 87 18.71 4.80 4.83
CA ASN A 87 19.55 5.41 3.80
C ASN A 87 18.98 6.73 3.23
N GLN A 88 17.66 6.95 3.37
CA GLN A 88 17.00 8.21 3.01
C GLN A 88 17.00 9.23 4.16
N GLY A 89 17.58 8.88 5.32
CA GLY A 89 17.65 9.75 6.49
C GLY A 89 16.42 9.70 7.41
N TYR A 90 15.53 8.71 7.23
CA TYR A 90 14.37 8.48 8.12
C TYR A 90 14.77 7.58 9.29
N GLU A 91 15.73 8.02 10.07
CA GLU A 91 16.43 7.22 11.09
C GLU A 91 15.54 6.79 12.26
N ASN A 92 14.41 7.49 12.47
CA ASN A 92 13.49 7.21 13.57
C ASN A 92 12.25 6.42 13.10
N THR A 93 12.27 5.90 11.87
CA THR A 93 11.18 5.09 11.32
C THR A 93 11.62 3.64 11.17
N ILE A 94 10.92 2.74 11.87
CA ILE A 94 11.12 1.29 11.82
C ILE A 94 9.76 0.62 11.68
N LEU A 95 9.61 -0.23 10.65
CA LEU A 95 8.38 -0.94 10.32
C LEU A 95 8.60 -2.46 10.45
N TYR A 96 7.63 -3.16 11.03
CA TYR A 96 7.72 -4.60 11.29
C TYR A 96 6.80 -5.45 10.41
N ASP A 97 5.78 -4.83 9.81
CA ASP A 97 4.89 -5.48 8.87
C ASP A 97 4.49 -4.54 7.71
N PRO A 98 3.99 -5.07 6.58
CA PRO A 98 3.64 -4.26 5.42
C PRO A 98 2.45 -3.31 5.62
N SER A 99 1.62 -3.58 6.62
CA SER A 99 0.34 -2.90 6.84
C SER A 99 0.41 -1.79 7.89
N GLY A 100 1.47 -1.75 8.71
CA GLY A 100 1.60 -0.84 9.84
C GLY A 100 0.71 -1.22 11.02
N TYR A 101 0.29 -2.49 11.11
CA TYR A 101 -0.53 -3.02 12.20
C TYR A 101 0.30 -3.41 13.43
N ASP A 102 1.58 -3.66 13.27
CA ASP A 102 2.46 -4.03 14.39
C ASP A 102 2.66 -2.84 15.34
N VAL A 103 2.31 -3.07 16.61
CA VAL A 103 2.36 -2.04 17.67
C VAL A 103 3.77 -1.58 18.01
N ASN A 104 4.80 -2.30 17.59
CA ASN A 104 6.19 -1.94 17.79
C ASN A 104 6.71 -0.99 16.70
N ALA A 105 5.94 -0.76 15.62
CA ALA A 105 6.32 0.17 14.57
C ALA A 105 6.49 1.58 15.15
N LEU A 106 7.60 2.22 14.78
CA LEU A 106 7.96 3.55 15.26
C LEU A 106 8.15 4.49 14.09
N THR A 107 7.73 5.72 14.28
CA THR A 107 8.02 6.83 13.35
C THR A 107 7.96 8.17 14.09
N THR A 108 8.36 9.24 13.43
CA THR A 108 8.21 10.61 13.93
C THR A 108 7.34 11.43 12.98
N VAL A 109 6.75 12.51 13.50
CA VAL A 109 6.01 13.48 12.67
C VAL A 109 6.91 14.09 11.58
N SER A 110 8.21 14.28 11.88
CA SER A 110 9.19 14.77 10.92
C SER A 110 9.40 13.80 9.77
N ASP A 111 9.60 12.51 10.07
CA ASP A 111 9.80 11.48 9.04
C ASP A 111 8.54 11.31 8.19
N LEU A 112 7.35 11.24 8.84
CA LEU A 112 6.07 11.16 8.12
C LEU A 112 5.84 12.35 7.20
N LYS A 113 6.16 13.57 7.65
CA LYS A 113 6.08 14.77 6.80
C LYS A 113 6.99 14.63 5.59
N SER A 114 8.23 14.22 5.79
CA SER A 114 9.23 14.11 4.71
C SER A 114 8.83 13.02 3.70
N VAL A 115 8.42 11.84 4.16
CA VAL A 115 7.93 10.75 3.31
C VAL A 115 6.69 11.19 2.52
N SER A 116 5.73 11.83 3.19
CA SER A 116 4.51 12.31 2.54
C SER A 116 4.79 13.37 1.48
N THR A 117 5.70 14.29 1.76
CA THR A 117 6.13 15.33 0.80
C THR A 117 6.76 14.70 -0.44
N HIS A 118 7.68 13.73 -0.23
CA HIS A 118 8.33 13.01 -1.33
C HIS A 118 7.33 12.20 -2.19
N LEU A 119 6.36 11.54 -1.55
CA LEU A 119 5.30 10.81 -2.28
C LEU A 119 4.40 11.76 -3.07
N LEU A 120 4.08 12.94 -2.54
CA LEU A 120 3.28 13.95 -3.23
C LEU A 120 3.97 14.55 -4.46
N GLU A 121 5.28 14.40 -4.63
CA GLU A 121 5.97 14.72 -5.89
C GLU A 121 5.59 13.77 -7.04
N LYS A 122 5.13 12.56 -6.73
CA LYS A 122 4.77 11.54 -7.71
C LYS A 122 3.33 11.73 -8.19
N GLN A 123 3.13 11.94 -9.50
CA GLN A 123 1.79 12.15 -10.08
C GLN A 123 0.86 10.97 -9.80
N TRP A 124 1.32 9.73 -10.02
CA TRP A 124 0.52 8.53 -9.79
C TRP A 124 -0.02 8.43 -8.35
N PHE A 125 0.79 8.86 -7.36
CA PHE A 125 0.38 8.86 -5.96
C PHE A 125 -0.75 9.88 -5.71
N ARG A 126 -0.58 11.12 -6.20
CA ARG A 126 -1.62 12.16 -6.12
C ARG A 126 -2.93 11.71 -6.76
N ASP A 127 -2.83 11.07 -7.95
CA ASP A 127 -4.00 10.60 -8.70
C ASP A 127 -4.78 9.51 -7.95
N ILE A 128 -4.11 8.69 -7.16
CA ILE A 128 -4.74 7.66 -6.33
C ILE A 128 -5.36 8.28 -5.07
N VAL A 129 -4.56 9.00 -4.27
CA VAL A 129 -4.99 9.42 -2.92
C VAL A 129 -6.05 10.52 -2.91
N SER A 130 -6.21 11.25 -4.01
CA SER A 130 -7.20 12.33 -4.14
C SER A 130 -8.61 11.86 -4.55
N LYS A 131 -8.78 10.58 -4.90
CA LYS A 131 -10.07 10.07 -5.36
C LYS A 131 -10.95 9.60 -4.20
N SER A 132 -12.23 9.99 -4.20
CA SER A 132 -13.23 9.44 -3.27
C SER A 132 -13.56 7.98 -3.55
N ASN A 133 -13.51 7.58 -4.83
CA ASN A 133 -13.66 6.19 -5.28
C ASN A 133 -12.62 5.91 -6.37
N TYR A 134 -12.08 4.69 -6.35
CA TYR A 134 -11.14 4.21 -7.36
C TYR A 134 -11.68 2.93 -7.98
N THR A 135 -11.86 2.92 -9.30
CA THR A 135 -12.24 1.72 -10.06
C THR A 135 -11.01 1.20 -10.80
N ALA A 136 -10.54 0.02 -10.40
CA ALA A 136 -9.47 -0.71 -11.05
C ALA A 136 -10.02 -1.54 -12.19
N THR A 137 -9.33 -1.57 -13.34
CA THR A 137 -9.50 -2.58 -14.37
C THR A 137 -8.36 -3.59 -14.21
N LEU A 138 -8.71 -4.87 -14.03
CA LEU A 138 -7.75 -5.96 -13.81
C LEU A 138 -7.22 -6.48 -15.16
N PRO A 139 -6.11 -7.25 -15.17
CA PRO A 139 -5.55 -7.82 -16.41
C PRO A 139 -6.50 -8.73 -17.19
N ASP A 140 -7.51 -9.32 -16.53
CA ASP A 140 -8.55 -10.14 -17.15
C ASP A 140 -9.74 -9.34 -17.71
N GLY A 141 -9.70 -7.99 -17.59
CA GLY A 141 -10.75 -7.07 -18.02
C GLY A 141 -11.89 -6.87 -17.01
N SER A 142 -11.90 -7.60 -15.90
CA SER A 142 -12.84 -7.36 -14.81
C SER A 142 -12.54 -6.06 -14.07
N THR A 143 -13.50 -5.53 -13.30
CA THR A 143 -13.34 -4.30 -12.54
C THR A 143 -13.59 -4.52 -11.06
N GLN A 144 -12.89 -3.76 -10.24
CA GLN A 144 -13.09 -3.69 -8.79
C GLN A 144 -13.06 -2.23 -8.34
N THR A 145 -14.00 -1.84 -7.49
CA THR A 145 -14.11 -0.44 -7.03
C THR A 145 -13.91 -0.39 -5.51
N TRP A 146 -13.08 0.56 -5.07
CA TRP A 146 -12.86 0.86 -3.67
C TRP A 146 -13.27 2.29 -3.33
N ARG A 147 -13.89 2.46 -2.16
CA ARG A 147 -14.22 3.77 -1.60
C ARG A 147 -13.10 4.23 -0.67
N ASN A 148 -12.76 5.51 -0.75
CA ASN A 148 -11.74 6.09 0.12
C ASN A 148 -12.26 6.21 1.56
N THR A 149 -11.40 5.87 2.52
CA THR A 149 -11.68 6.04 3.95
C THR A 149 -11.66 7.51 4.39
N ASN A 150 -11.12 8.41 3.56
CA ASN A 150 -11.09 9.85 3.83
C ASN A 150 -12.41 10.51 3.40
N THR A 151 -13.31 10.69 4.37
CA THR A 151 -14.63 11.29 4.15
C THR A 151 -14.60 12.75 3.70
N PHE A 152 -13.48 13.47 3.88
CA PHE A 152 -13.30 14.82 3.34
C PHE A 152 -13.27 14.87 1.81
N LEU A 153 -13.02 13.73 1.15
CA LEU A 153 -13.02 13.63 -0.33
C LEU A 153 -14.40 13.29 -0.90
N ASP A 154 -15.35 12.85 -0.08
CA ASP A 154 -16.67 12.41 -0.51
C ASP A 154 -17.64 13.60 -0.53
N GLN A 155 -18.06 14.02 -1.73
CA GLN A 155 -18.98 15.14 -1.92
C GLN A 155 -20.38 14.94 -1.27
N THR A 156 -20.71 13.70 -0.90
CA THR A 156 -21.96 13.38 -0.19
C THR A 156 -21.83 13.41 1.33
N SER A 157 -20.59 13.54 1.82
CA SER A 157 -20.28 13.59 3.25
C SER A 157 -20.51 15.00 3.80
N GLU A 158 -21.03 15.10 5.04
CA GLU A 158 -21.09 16.35 5.79
C GLU A 158 -19.71 16.95 6.08
N TYR A 159 -18.65 16.13 5.99
CA TYR A 159 -17.24 16.55 6.18
C TYR A 159 -16.54 16.92 4.88
N TYR A 160 -17.24 16.91 3.73
CA TYR A 160 -16.61 17.24 2.45
C TYR A 160 -15.90 18.59 2.47
N ASN A 161 -14.68 18.61 1.94
CA ASN A 161 -13.92 19.83 1.78
C ASN A 161 -13.13 19.83 0.46
N GLU A 162 -13.48 20.70 -0.46
CA GLU A 162 -12.88 20.78 -1.80
C GLU A 162 -11.36 21.06 -1.81
N ASN A 163 -10.82 21.60 -0.71
CA ASN A 163 -9.40 21.89 -0.56
C ASN A 163 -8.59 20.67 -0.12
N VAL A 164 -9.24 19.60 0.37
CA VAL A 164 -8.56 18.37 0.78
C VAL A 164 -8.28 17.50 -0.46
N LYS A 165 -7.02 17.06 -0.61
CA LYS A 165 -6.54 16.28 -1.77
C LYS A 165 -5.90 14.94 -1.37
N GLY A 166 -6.15 14.47 -0.17
CA GLY A 166 -5.59 13.22 0.38
C GLY A 166 -5.23 13.45 1.86
N ILE A 167 -4.33 12.65 2.53
CA ILE A 167 -3.49 11.64 1.85
C ILE A 167 -3.99 10.25 2.23
N LYS A 168 -3.82 9.89 3.51
CA LYS A 168 -4.18 8.58 4.08
C LYS A 168 -4.74 8.77 5.48
N THR A 169 -5.85 8.13 5.76
CA THR A 169 -6.43 8.06 7.12
C THR A 169 -5.71 7.02 7.97
N GLY A 170 -5.73 7.23 9.29
CA GLY A 170 -5.28 6.27 10.30
C GLY A 170 -6.36 6.05 11.36
N SER A 171 -6.35 4.90 12.02
CA SER A 171 -7.24 4.55 13.14
C SER A 171 -6.46 3.74 14.16
#